data_0479eff500a6448138daa47002f18f6d
#
_entry.id   0479eff500a6448138daa47002f18f6d
#
_cell.length_a   1.000
_cell.length_b   1.000
_cell.length_c   1.000
_cell.angle_alpha   90.00
_cell.angle_beta   90.00
_cell.angle_gamma   90.00
#
_symmetry.space_group_name_H-M   'P 1'
#
loop_
_entity.id
_entity.type
_entity.pdbx_description
1 polymer ?
#
loop_
_entity_poly.entity_id
_entity_poly.type
_entity_poly.pdbx_seq_one_letter_code
_entity_poly.pdbx_strand_id
1 'polypeptide(L)'
;MKINDELFDYFKQAGTIKHYQKNDIIYMQDDHADELCLVLKGRVRVYHITKNGDEINYDVLDKGRIFGESSLYENAYRPTTVSAINDVEIITCHLEDL
;
A
#
# COMPACT_ATOMS: atom_id res chain seq x y z
N MET A 1 -3.21 -1.58 9.49
CA MET A 1 -4.07 -2.63 10.08
C MET A 1 -3.38 -3.97 9.89
N LYS A 2 -3.41 -4.81 10.91
CA LYS A 2 -2.90 -6.18 10.77
C LYS A 2 -3.98 -7.12 10.28
N ILE A 3 -3.58 -8.08 9.47
CA ILE A 3 -4.48 -9.04 8.84
C ILE A 3 -4.53 -10.34 9.64
N ASN A 4 -5.67 -11.02 9.68
CA ASN A 4 -5.79 -12.37 10.21
C ASN A 4 -5.49 -13.40 9.11
N ASP A 5 -5.29 -14.66 9.48
CA ASP A 5 -4.88 -15.71 8.55
C ASP A 5 -5.90 -15.99 7.44
N GLU A 6 -7.18 -15.90 7.76
CA GLU A 6 -8.26 -16.11 6.79
C GLU A 6 -8.26 -15.06 5.70
N LEU A 7 -8.15 -13.79 6.10
CA LEU A 7 -8.08 -12.67 5.15
C LEU A 7 -6.77 -12.70 4.36
N PHE A 8 -5.68 -13.12 4.98
CA PHE A 8 -4.39 -13.30 4.31
C PHE A 8 -4.50 -14.31 3.17
N ASP A 9 -5.14 -15.45 3.42
CA ASP A 9 -5.34 -16.48 2.39
C ASP A 9 -6.20 -15.95 1.24
N TYR A 10 -7.20 -15.15 1.55
CA TYR A 10 -8.04 -14.51 0.54
C TYR A 10 -7.22 -13.58 -0.36
N PHE A 11 -6.37 -12.75 0.22
CA PHE A 11 -5.47 -11.88 -0.53
C PHE A 11 -4.56 -12.68 -1.47
N LYS A 12 -4.03 -13.79 -0.99
CA LYS A 12 -3.16 -14.65 -1.80
C LYS A 12 -3.88 -15.22 -3.02
N GLN A 13 -5.15 -15.55 -2.87
CA GLN A 13 -5.94 -16.10 -3.97
C GLN A 13 -6.39 -15.05 -4.98
N ALA A 14 -6.85 -13.91 -4.48
CA ALA A 14 -7.48 -12.87 -5.31
C ALA A 14 -6.49 -11.83 -5.83
N GLY A 15 -5.34 -11.70 -5.20
CA GLY A 15 -4.41 -10.60 -5.47
C GLY A 15 -3.29 -10.95 -6.43
N THR A 16 -2.55 -9.92 -6.79
CA THR A 16 -1.34 -10.00 -7.62
C THR A 16 -0.13 -9.60 -6.78
N ILE A 17 0.93 -10.41 -6.82
CA ILE A 17 2.18 -10.10 -6.13
C ILE A 17 3.00 -9.16 -6.99
N LYS A 18 3.44 -8.06 -6.39
CA LYS A 18 4.32 -7.06 -7.02
C LYS A 18 5.59 -6.90 -6.20
N HIS A 19 6.70 -6.68 -6.89
CA HIS A 19 8.02 -6.49 -6.27
C HIS A 19 8.48 -5.06 -6.47
N TYR A 20 9.06 -4.48 -5.41
CA TYR A 20 9.61 -3.13 -5.44
C TYR A 20 11.00 -3.13 -4.83
N GLN A 21 11.89 -2.34 -5.40
CA GLN A 21 13.23 -2.12 -4.86
C GLN A 21 13.23 -0.92 -3.93
N LYS A 22 14.28 -0.81 -3.12
CA LYS A 22 14.49 0.34 -2.23
C LYS A 22 14.27 1.65 -2.99
N ASN A 23 13.50 2.54 -2.38
CA ASN A 23 13.14 3.87 -2.87
C ASN A 23 12.12 3.88 -4.03
N ASP A 24 11.66 2.73 -4.51
CA ASP A 24 10.58 2.71 -5.50
C ASP A 24 9.30 3.25 -4.88
N ILE A 25 8.55 4.01 -5.66
CA ILE A 25 7.24 4.52 -5.26
C ILE A 25 6.19 3.48 -5.62
N ILE A 26 5.39 3.09 -4.62
CA ILE A 26 4.31 2.12 -4.80
C ILE A 26 3.06 2.81 -5.34
N TYR A 27 2.70 3.94 -4.74
CA TYR A 27 1.70 4.85 -5.29
C TYR A 27 1.95 6.26 -4.76
N MET A 28 1.41 7.24 -5.46
CA MET A 28 1.55 8.64 -5.10
C MET A 28 0.24 9.21 -4.57
N GLN A 29 0.35 10.19 -3.67
CA GLN A 29 -0.80 11.00 -3.27
C GLN A 29 -1.48 11.59 -4.50
N ASP A 30 -2.77 11.72 -4.45
CA ASP A 30 -3.65 12.20 -5.51
C ASP A 30 -3.86 11.21 -6.67
N ASP A 31 -3.17 10.06 -6.68
CA ASP A 31 -3.51 8.97 -7.60
C ASP A 31 -4.90 8.43 -7.28
N HIS A 32 -5.59 7.95 -8.30
CA HIS A 32 -6.85 7.24 -8.10
C HIS A 32 -6.61 5.96 -7.29
N ALA A 33 -7.44 5.73 -6.27
CA ALA A 33 -7.29 4.62 -5.34
C ALA A 33 -8.29 3.51 -5.66
N ASP A 34 -7.82 2.42 -6.27
CA ASP A 34 -8.64 1.28 -6.67
C ASP A 34 -8.13 -0.07 -6.17
N GLU A 35 -6.98 -0.08 -5.49
CA GLU A 35 -6.37 -1.30 -4.97
C GLU A 35 -6.12 -1.24 -3.49
N LEU A 36 -6.35 -2.36 -2.81
CA LEU A 36 -5.95 -2.59 -1.43
C LEU A 36 -4.64 -3.36 -1.43
N CYS A 37 -3.72 -3.03 -0.53
CA CYS A 37 -2.36 -3.58 -0.51
C CYS A 37 -2.05 -4.27 0.80
N LEU A 38 -1.28 -5.38 0.71
CA LEU A 38 -0.79 -6.12 1.87
C LEU A 38 0.71 -6.32 1.74
N VAL A 39 1.46 -5.97 2.78
CA VAL A 39 2.92 -6.17 2.82
C VAL A 39 3.22 -7.64 3.12
N LEU A 40 3.89 -8.33 2.18
CA LEU A 40 4.36 -9.71 2.38
C LEU A 40 5.78 -9.76 2.92
N LYS A 41 6.63 -8.83 2.49
CA LYS A 41 8.06 -8.82 2.83
C LYS A 41 8.57 -7.39 2.76
N GLY A 42 9.52 -7.07 3.62
CA GLY A 42 10.14 -5.75 3.65
C GLY A 42 9.30 -4.73 4.38
N ARG A 43 9.62 -3.47 4.17
CA ARG A 43 8.94 -2.35 4.83
C ARG A 43 8.70 -1.21 3.85
N VAL A 44 7.58 -0.54 4.04
CA VAL A 44 7.20 0.65 3.28
C VAL A 44 7.01 1.82 4.22
N ARG A 45 7.25 3.03 3.74
CA ARG A 45 6.93 4.24 4.50
C ARG A 45 5.76 4.96 3.86
N VAL A 46 4.92 5.53 4.71
CA VAL A 46 3.74 6.31 4.34
C VAL A 46 4.03 7.76 4.68
N TYR A 47 3.93 8.64 3.71
CA TYR A 47 4.28 10.05 3.88
C TYR A 47 3.50 10.95 2.95
N HIS A 48 3.52 12.24 3.23
CA HIS A 48 2.92 13.26 2.38
C HIS A 48 4.00 14.22 1.90
N ILE A 49 3.94 14.57 0.63
CA ILE A 49 4.83 15.56 0.03
C ILE A 49 4.06 16.89 -0.03
N THR A 50 4.58 17.91 0.64
CA THR A 50 3.96 19.25 0.68
C THR A 50 4.20 19.99 -0.64
N LYS A 51 3.53 21.12 -0.82
CA LYS A 51 3.71 21.97 -1.99
C LYS A 51 5.16 22.46 -2.15
N ASN A 52 5.87 22.59 -1.05
CA ASN A 52 7.28 23.04 -1.03
C ASN A 52 8.26 21.88 -1.26
N GLY A 53 7.76 20.64 -1.40
CA GLY A 53 8.60 19.47 -1.60
C GLY A 53 9.07 18.80 -0.31
N ASP A 54 8.63 19.27 0.85
CA ASP A 54 8.97 18.65 2.13
C ASP A 54 8.17 17.36 2.33
N GLU A 55 8.80 16.37 2.97
CA GLU A 55 8.15 15.09 3.26
C GLU A 55 7.76 15.02 4.73
N ILE A 56 6.50 14.70 4.98
CA ILE A 56 5.96 14.48 6.33
C ILE A 56 5.68 12.99 6.47
N ASN A 57 6.45 12.30 7.31
CA ASN A 57 6.29 10.87 7.55
C ASN A 57 5.15 10.60 8.52
N TYR A 58 4.26 9.68 8.15
CA TYR A 58 3.14 9.27 8.99
C TYR A 58 3.36 7.91 9.64
N ASP A 59 3.92 6.95 8.90
CA ASP A 59 4.02 5.58 9.40
C ASP A 59 5.05 4.78 8.60
N VAL A 60 5.47 3.66 9.21
CA VAL A 60 6.26 2.61 8.57
C VAL A 60 5.50 1.31 8.76
N LEU A 61 5.25 0.60 7.66
CA LEU A 61 4.47 -0.63 7.66
C LEU A 61 5.35 -1.80 7.28
N ASP A 62 5.22 -2.90 8.02
CA ASP A 62 5.98 -4.13 7.79
C ASP A 62 5.05 -5.29 7.44
N LYS A 63 5.61 -6.50 7.40
CA LYS A 63 4.88 -7.72 7.01
C LYS A 63 3.57 -7.88 7.78
N GLY A 64 2.51 -8.20 7.04
CA GLY A 64 1.19 -8.44 7.58
C GLY A 64 0.31 -7.20 7.71
N ARG A 65 0.83 -6.02 7.35
CA ARG A 65 0.05 -4.78 7.42
C ARG A 65 -0.65 -4.51 6.10
N ILE A 66 -1.92 -4.10 6.20
CA ILE A 66 -2.73 -3.65 5.06
C ILE A 66 -2.62 -2.13 4.95
N PHE A 67 -2.52 -1.62 3.74
CA PHE A 67 -2.57 -0.19 3.46
C PHE A 67 -3.33 0.08 2.17
N GLY A 68 -3.63 1.36 1.92
CA GLY A 68 -4.41 1.74 0.77
C GLY A 68 -5.92 1.64 1.00
N GLU A 69 -6.37 1.72 2.27
CA GLU A 69 -7.77 1.58 2.65
C GLU A 69 -8.67 2.66 2.06
N SER A 70 -8.13 3.80 1.62
CA SER A 70 -8.91 4.82 0.91
C SER A 70 -9.59 4.27 -0.35
N SER A 71 -9.04 3.19 -0.93
CA SER A 71 -9.65 2.50 -2.08
C SER A 71 -11.01 1.90 -1.78
N LEU A 72 -11.37 1.75 -0.49
CA LEU A 72 -12.68 1.26 -0.06
C LEU A 72 -13.82 2.26 -0.30
N TYR A 73 -13.49 3.51 -0.60
CA TYR A 73 -14.46 4.55 -0.88
C TYR A 73 -14.58 4.78 -2.38
N GLU A 74 -15.81 4.99 -2.85
CA GLU A 74 -16.07 5.28 -4.27
C GLU A 74 -15.37 6.57 -4.69
N ASN A 75 -14.72 6.54 -5.86
CA ASN A 75 -13.99 7.68 -6.44
C ASN A 75 -12.90 8.24 -5.51
N ALA A 76 -12.32 7.40 -4.67
CA ALA A 76 -11.29 7.83 -3.74
C ALA A 76 -9.95 8.11 -4.44
N TYR A 77 -9.21 9.02 -3.86
CA TYR A 77 -7.83 9.32 -4.24
C TYR A 77 -6.89 8.99 -3.09
N ARG A 78 -5.63 8.72 -3.41
CA ARG A 78 -4.62 8.42 -2.38
C ARG A 78 -4.33 9.68 -1.55
N PRO A 79 -4.51 9.65 -0.23
CA PRO A 79 -4.18 10.80 0.62
C PRO A 79 -2.67 10.92 0.88
N THR A 80 -1.91 9.85 0.66
CA THR A 80 -0.48 9.77 0.96
C THR A 80 0.29 9.11 -0.16
N THR A 81 1.60 9.29 -0.14
CA THR A 81 2.56 8.57 -0.99
C THR A 81 3.12 7.41 -0.18
N VAL A 82 3.37 6.27 -0.83
CA VAL A 82 3.98 5.09 -0.20
C VAL A 82 5.17 4.65 -1.02
N SER A 83 6.32 4.49 -0.35
CA SER A 83 7.58 4.07 -0.98
C SER A 83 8.22 2.91 -0.22
N ALA A 84 8.97 2.09 -0.94
CA ALA A 84 9.72 0.99 -0.38
C ALA A 84 10.96 1.50 0.37
N ILE A 85 11.13 1.04 1.62
CA ILE A 85 12.34 1.34 2.42
C ILE A 85 13.48 0.40 2.03
N ASN A 86 13.15 -0.83 1.70
CA ASN A 86 14.08 -1.88 1.28
C ASN A 86 13.41 -2.68 0.16
N ASP A 87 13.91 -3.88 -0.13
CA ASP A 87 13.25 -4.76 -1.10
C ASP A 87 11.93 -5.24 -0.51
N VAL A 88 10.84 -5.06 -1.25
CA VAL A 88 9.47 -5.25 -0.79
C VAL A 88 8.70 -6.14 -1.75
N GLU A 89 7.90 -7.03 -1.17
CA GLU A 89 6.86 -7.76 -1.89
C GLU A 89 5.50 -7.36 -1.33
N ILE A 90 4.57 -7.04 -2.22
CA ILE A 90 3.23 -6.60 -1.87
C ILE A 90 2.22 -7.39 -2.68
N ILE A 91 1.12 -7.80 -2.04
CA ILE A 91 -0.06 -8.28 -2.77
C ILE A 91 -1.01 -7.11 -2.94
N THR A 92 -1.47 -6.88 -4.17
CA THR A 92 -2.51 -5.89 -4.45
C THR A 92 -3.79 -6.58 -4.90
N CYS A 93 -4.92 -6.10 -4.41
CA CYS A 93 -6.25 -6.56 -4.82
C CYS A 93 -7.08 -5.38 -5.27
N HIS A 94 -7.72 -5.50 -6.42
CA HIS A 94 -8.75 -4.56 -6.82
C HIS A 94 -10.01 -4.81 -5.99
N LEU A 95 -10.72 -3.73 -5.64
CA LEU A 95 -11.94 -3.84 -4.82
C LEU A 95 -13.00 -4.72 -5.47
N GLU A 96 -13.11 -4.68 -6.79
CA GLU A 96 -14.07 -5.49 -7.53
C GLU A 96 -13.81 -6.99 -7.44
N ASP A 97 -12.60 -7.37 -7.01
CA ASP A 97 -12.19 -8.77 -6.82
C ASP A 97 -12.37 -9.26 -5.38
N LEU A 98 -12.83 -8.40 -4.50
CA LEU A 98 -13.02 -8.72 -3.07
C LEU A 98 -14.47 -9.12 -2.74
#